data_92aae05f778d37257285fc582e607a2f
#
_entry.id   92aae05f778d37257285fc582e607a2f
#
_cell.length_a   1.000
_cell.length_b   1.000
_cell.length_c   1.000
_cell.angle_alpha   90.00
_cell.angle_beta   90.00
_cell.angle_gamma   90.00
#
_symmetry.space_group_name_H-M   'P 1'
#
loop_
_entity.id
_entity.type
_entity.pdbx_description
1 polymer ?
#
loop_
_entity_poly.entity_id
_entity_poly.type
_entity_poly.pdbx_seq_one_letter_code
_entity_poly.pdbx_strand_id
1 'polypeptide(L)'
;MDWVASQQSSARVLAVRGRLDAAGADALEAALSAQLAQAGADGVAHLVLEFAAVDYISSAGLRVLMLGARQARAAGIALAIAAMQPLVSEIFRISRFDTFIPVHASVADALSAGAIAAAPQAAPGAVRVAAGTTSHSGIRVRFWGTRGSLPTSMSLSTLHSKIANALVAGAGRGLDTLEKAHAFVETLPFDVGGTHGGNSPCLELLSGDERIVLLDMGSGARLAGADALRRLAGRPGEFHVFMSHLHWDHIMGFPFFTPAYIPGQRIHVYGCHADLEHAFRRQQAEPSFPVDLSRMAADISFERLEPERDYDIAGYRVRATLQLHGGDSYGYRFTRDGKTVVYSTDAEHKPEQVEDVRRFVALFRDADLVVFDAMYSLADSVSIREDWGHSSNVAGVELCQKAGARRLVLFHHEPVNDDAAITRLLQEARRLEQLTRAGAPLDIVAAYDGLELDA
;
A
#
# COMPACT_ATOMS: atom_id res chain seq x y z
N MET A 1 -3.64 8.38 28.24
CA MET A 1 -3.96 6.97 28.54
C MET A 1 -3.64 6.68 29.99
N ASP A 2 -4.53 5.98 30.71
CA ASP A 2 -4.35 5.56 32.10
C ASP A 2 -4.54 4.04 32.20
N TRP A 3 -3.98 3.43 33.22
CA TRP A 3 -4.12 2.00 33.45
C TRP A 3 -4.08 1.63 34.94
N VAL A 4 -4.71 0.51 35.29
CA VAL A 4 -4.71 -0.06 36.65
C VAL A 4 -4.42 -1.55 36.54
N ALA A 5 -3.38 -2.01 37.26
CA ALA A 5 -3.06 -3.42 37.33
C ALA A 5 -3.73 -4.08 38.56
N SER A 6 -4.26 -5.27 38.39
CA SER A 6 -4.75 -6.13 39.45
C SER A 6 -4.31 -7.58 39.24
N GLN A 7 -4.16 -8.33 40.33
CA GLN A 7 -3.83 -9.76 40.27
C GLN A 7 -5.04 -10.61 40.62
N GLN A 8 -5.36 -11.57 39.78
CA GLN A 8 -6.47 -12.52 39.98
C GLN A 8 -5.96 -13.95 39.78
N SER A 9 -5.83 -14.67 40.88
CA SER A 9 -5.28 -16.04 40.91
C SER A 9 -3.88 -16.11 40.25
N SER A 10 -3.71 -16.89 39.15
CA SER A 10 -2.46 -17.03 38.38
C SER A 10 -2.37 -16.07 37.20
N ALA A 11 -3.25 -15.08 37.11
CA ALA A 11 -3.28 -14.11 36.01
C ALA A 11 -3.16 -12.68 36.53
N ARG A 12 -2.57 -11.82 35.71
CA ARG A 12 -2.53 -10.38 35.91
C ARG A 12 -3.47 -9.72 34.93
N VAL A 13 -4.30 -8.78 35.38
CA VAL A 13 -5.22 -8.00 34.57
C VAL A 13 -4.76 -6.56 34.55
N LEU A 14 -4.58 -6.00 33.37
CA LEU A 14 -4.25 -4.60 33.13
C LEU A 14 -5.47 -3.90 32.50
N ALA A 15 -6.21 -3.14 33.28
CA ALA A 15 -7.33 -2.35 32.79
C ALA A 15 -6.82 -1.04 32.17
N VAL A 16 -6.93 -0.92 30.84
CA VAL A 16 -6.47 0.21 30.04
C VAL A 16 -7.62 1.15 29.74
N ARG A 17 -7.39 2.47 29.78
CA ARG A 17 -8.44 3.49 29.57
C ARG A 17 -7.97 4.62 28.64
N GLY A 18 -8.90 5.12 27.83
CA GLY A 18 -8.70 6.27 26.95
C GLY A 18 -8.29 5.90 25.53
N ARG A 19 -7.54 6.75 24.88
CA ARG A 19 -7.16 6.58 23.46
C ARG A 19 -5.76 5.99 23.33
N LEU A 20 -5.61 5.00 22.46
CA LEU A 20 -4.34 4.39 22.08
C LEU A 20 -3.88 4.95 20.72
N ASP A 21 -3.74 6.26 20.62
CA ASP A 21 -3.08 6.96 19.53
C ASP A 21 -1.56 7.02 19.77
N ALA A 22 -0.81 7.77 18.97
CA ALA A 22 0.65 7.84 19.08
C ALA A 22 1.13 8.21 20.50
N ALA A 23 0.47 9.17 21.16
CA ALA A 23 0.81 9.57 22.53
C ALA A 23 0.43 8.51 23.58
N GLY A 24 -0.67 7.78 23.36
CA GLY A 24 -1.09 6.66 24.21
C GLY A 24 -0.24 5.42 24.03
N ALA A 25 0.34 5.22 22.85
CA ALA A 25 1.16 4.06 22.51
C ALA A 25 2.42 3.97 23.39
N ASP A 26 3.17 5.07 23.54
CA ASP A 26 4.38 5.12 24.38
C ASP A 26 4.09 4.74 25.84
N ALA A 27 2.98 5.24 26.37
CA ALA A 27 2.55 4.94 27.74
C ALA A 27 2.12 3.46 27.89
N LEU A 28 1.47 2.89 26.87
CA LEU A 28 1.11 1.45 26.83
C LEU A 28 2.35 0.57 26.75
N GLU A 29 3.34 0.93 25.94
CA GLU A 29 4.59 0.17 25.81
C GLU A 29 5.34 0.10 27.14
N ALA A 30 5.50 1.23 27.82
CA ALA A 30 6.13 1.29 29.12
C ALA A 30 5.35 0.44 30.17
N ALA A 31 4.02 0.52 30.16
CA ALA A 31 3.16 -0.25 31.03
C ALA A 31 3.27 -1.76 30.77
N LEU A 32 3.20 -2.20 29.51
CA LEU A 32 3.33 -3.60 29.11
C LEU A 32 4.67 -4.18 29.50
N SER A 33 5.77 -3.49 29.17
CA SER A 33 7.12 -3.93 29.51
C SER A 33 7.31 -4.11 31.01
N ALA A 34 6.82 -3.16 31.83
CA ALA A 34 6.89 -3.24 33.28
C ALA A 34 6.04 -4.40 33.82
N GLN A 35 4.81 -4.59 33.31
CA GLN A 35 3.91 -5.63 33.78
C GLN A 35 4.39 -7.04 33.37
N LEU A 36 4.99 -7.21 32.19
CA LEU A 36 5.57 -8.47 31.74
C LEU A 36 6.81 -8.85 32.59
N ALA A 37 7.68 -7.89 32.88
CA ALA A 37 8.84 -8.11 33.75
C ALA A 37 8.39 -8.55 35.15
N GLN A 38 7.38 -7.89 35.73
CA GLN A 38 6.86 -8.21 37.03
C GLN A 38 6.10 -9.55 37.05
N ALA A 39 5.31 -9.84 35.99
CA ALA A 39 4.62 -11.12 35.84
C ALA A 39 5.60 -12.29 35.79
N GLY A 40 6.72 -12.15 35.09
CA GLY A 40 7.78 -13.14 35.08
C GLY A 40 8.43 -13.36 36.45
N ALA A 41 8.66 -12.30 37.23
CA ALA A 41 9.20 -12.38 38.59
C ALA A 41 8.21 -13.04 39.57
N ASP A 42 6.91 -12.80 39.40
CA ASP A 42 5.83 -13.32 40.25
C ASP A 42 5.36 -14.73 39.83
N GLY A 43 5.93 -15.33 38.77
CA GLY A 43 5.52 -16.63 38.23
C GLY A 43 4.14 -16.65 37.61
N VAL A 44 3.64 -15.53 37.11
CA VAL A 44 2.32 -15.37 36.49
C VAL A 44 2.35 -15.87 35.06
N ALA A 45 1.44 -16.79 34.73
CA ALA A 45 1.39 -17.40 33.39
C ALA A 45 0.51 -16.65 32.38
N HIS A 46 -0.35 -15.73 32.84
CA HIS A 46 -1.32 -15.05 32.01
C HIS A 46 -1.35 -13.56 32.26
N LEU A 47 -1.33 -12.73 31.21
CA LEU A 47 -1.57 -11.30 31.22
C LEU A 47 -2.80 -10.99 30.35
N VAL A 48 -3.83 -10.39 30.95
CA VAL A 48 -5.06 -9.98 30.28
C VAL A 48 -5.13 -8.46 30.22
N LEU A 49 -5.27 -7.91 29.02
CA LEU A 49 -5.53 -6.48 28.80
C LEU A 49 -7.04 -6.26 28.74
N GLU A 50 -7.61 -5.55 29.70
CA GLU A 50 -9.02 -5.19 29.68
C GLU A 50 -9.20 -3.86 28.94
N PHE A 51 -9.95 -3.87 27.83
CA PHE A 51 -10.17 -2.75 26.93
C PHE A 51 -11.59 -2.17 27.02
N ALA A 52 -12.32 -2.42 28.11
CA ALA A 52 -13.68 -1.91 28.32
C ALA A 52 -13.77 -0.38 28.26
N ALA A 53 -12.70 0.33 28.59
CA ALA A 53 -12.63 1.78 28.59
C ALA A 53 -11.61 2.34 27.57
N VAL A 54 -11.29 1.58 26.53
CA VAL A 54 -10.49 2.05 25.39
C VAL A 54 -11.44 2.50 24.27
N ASP A 55 -11.39 3.78 23.92
CA ASP A 55 -12.33 4.40 22.97
C ASP A 55 -11.83 4.34 21.52
N TYR A 56 -10.51 4.23 21.33
CA TYR A 56 -9.88 4.24 20.01
C TYR A 56 -8.49 3.58 20.06
N ILE A 57 -8.11 2.92 18.95
CA ILE A 57 -6.77 2.39 18.76
C ILE A 57 -6.29 2.71 17.34
N SER A 58 -5.05 3.27 17.24
CA SER A 58 -4.37 3.55 15.97
C SER A 58 -3.37 2.44 15.63
N SER A 59 -2.76 2.55 14.44
CA SER A 59 -1.66 1.66 14.03
C SER A 59 -0.49 1.65 15.03
N ALA A 60 -0.18 2.80 15.66
CA ALA A 60 0.84 2.88 16.71
C ALA A 60 0.46 2.04 17.94
N GLY A 61 -0.80 2.15 18.41
CA GLY A 61 -1.29 1.33 19.51
C GLY A 61 -1.30 -0.16 19.20
N LEU A 62 -1.71 -0.53 17.99
CA LEU A 62 -1.69 -1.91 17.50
C LEU A 62 -0.26 -2.48 17.45
N ARG A 63 0.72 -1.69 16.96
CA ARG A 63 2.13 -2.07 16.95
C ARG A 63 2.66 -2.39 18.35
N VAL A 64 2.35 -1.55 19.36
CA VAL A 64 2.75 -1.79 20.75
C VAL A 64 2.15 -3.10 21.27
N LEU A 65 0.90 -3.41 20.95
CA LEU A 65 0.28 -4.69 21.33
C LEU A 65 1.03 -5.89 20.71
N MET A 66 1.48 -5.77 19.46
CA MET A 66 2.26 -6.82 18.81
C MET A 66 3.63 -7.02 19.49
N LEU A 67 4.33 -5.93 19.79
CA LEU A 67 5.60 -5.99 20.51
C LEU A 67 5.42 -6.63 21.91
N GLY A 68 4.37 -6.22 22.62
CA GLY A 68 4.01 -6.81 23.91
C GLY A 68 3.66 -8.31 23.79
N ALA A 69 2.96 -8.73 22.75
CA ALA A 69 2.65 -10.14 22.51
C ALA A 69 3.91 -10.97 22.22
N ARG A 70 4.89 -10.43 21.48
CA ARG A 70 6.20 -11.07 21.26
C ARG A 70 7.00 -11.20 22.56
N GLN A 71 7.06 -10.13 23.36
CA GLN A 71 7.74 -10.14 24.64
C GLN A 71 7.09 -11.14 25.62
N ALA A 72 5.76 -11.16 25.70
CA ALA A 72 5.00 -12.09 26.51
C ALA A 72 5.31 -13.56 26.12
N ARG A 73 5.27 -13.85 24.81
CA ARG A 73 5.61 -15.20 24.30
C ARG A 73 7.05 -15.59 24.63
N ALA A 74 8.00 -14.69 24.50
CA ALA A 74 9.42 -14.94 24.85
C ALA A 74 9.60 -15.20 26.35
N ALA A 75 8.77 -14.56 27.20
CA ALA A 75 8.75 -14.79 28.65
C ALA A 75 7.91 -16.00 29.09
N GLY A 76 7.27 -16.73 28.15
CA GLY A 76 6.37 -17.84 28.49
C GLY A 76 5.03 -17.40 29.09
N ILE A 77 4.63 -16.14 28.89
CA ILE A 77 3.38 -15.55 29.39
C ILE A 77 2.36 -15.52 28.25
N ALA A 78 1.14 -16.04 28.50
CA ALA A 78 0.04 -15.92 27.55
C ALA A 78 -0.60 -14.53 27.67
N LEU A 79 -0.57 -13.75 26.56
CA LEU A 79 -1.23 -12.45 26.46
C LEU A 79 -2.60 -12.62 25.79
N ALA A 80 -3.64 -12.00 26.35
CA ALA A 80 -4.97 -11.94 25.77
C ALA A 80 -5.58 -10.55 25.96
N ILE A 81 -6.56 -10.19 25.12
CA ILE A 81 -7.34 -8.96 25.26
C ILE A 81 -8.79 -9.30 25.56
N ALA A 82 -9.43 -8.53 26.44
CA ALA A 82 -10.80 -8.77 26.86
C ALA A 82 -11.64 -7.48 26.85
N ALA A 83 -12.96 -7.65 26.64
CA ALA A 83 -13.97 -6.59 26.79
C ALA A 83 -13.73 -5.37 25.86
N MET A 84 -13.32 -5.57 24.61
CA MET A 84 -13.13 -4.47 23.65
C MET A 84 -14.44 -3.76 23.34
N GLN A 85 -14.38 -2.43 23.24
CA GLN A 85 -15.45 -1.63 22.64
C GLN A 85 -15.69 -2.03 21.17
N PRO A 86 -16.92 -1.93 20.64
CA PRO A 86 -17.24 -2.36 19.27
C PRO A 86 -16.34 -1.74 18.21
N LEU A 87 -16.03 -0.44 18.27
CA LEU A 87 -15.15 0.25 17.35
C LEU A 87 -13.72 -0.32 17.39
N VAL A 88 -13.17 -0.50 18.61
CA VAL A 88 -11.82 -1.03 18.82
C VAL A 88 -11.72 -2.46 18.33
N SER A 89 -12.74 -3.29 18.62
CA SER A 89 -12.82 -4.67 18.15
C SER A 89 -12.85 -4.75 16.62
N GLU A 90 -13.57 -3.83 15.95
CA GLU A 90 -13.63 -3.81 14.49
C GLU A 90 -12.30 -3.38 13.86
N ILE A 91 -11.64 -2.34 14.39
CA ILE A 91 -10.29 -1.92 13.95
C ILE A 91 -9.30 -3.08 14.15
N PHE A 92 -9.36 -3.76 15.28
CA PHE A 92 -8.49 -4.90 15.60
C PHE A 92 -8.65 -6.05 14.59
N ARG A 93 -9.89 -6.37 14.20
CA ARG A 93 -10.22 -7.37 13.19
C ARG A 93 -9.79 -6.95 11.78
N ILE A 94 -10.05 -5.69 11.37
CA ILE A 94 -9.62 -5.14 10.07
C ILE A 94 -8.10 -5.24 9.93
N SER A 95 -7.38 -4.95 11.01
CA SER A 95 -5.92 -5.00 11.06
C SER A 95 -5.36 -6.43 11.23
N ARG A 96 -6.23 -7.46 11.30
CA ARG A 96 -5.92 -8.90 11.46
C ARG A 96 -5.16 -9.26 12.75
N PHE A 97 -5.23 -8.43 13.77
CA PHE A 97 -4.55 -8.68 15.04
C PHE A 97 -5.21 -9.79 15.86
N ASP A 98 -6.49 -10.09 15.63
CA ASP A 98 -7.22 -11.21 16.21
C ASP A 98 -6.63 -12.59 15.84
N THR A 99 -5.80 -12.66 14.80
CA THR A 99 -5.05 -13.87 14.44
C THR A 99 -3.80 -14.09 15.30
N PHE A 100 -3.30 -13.07 16.00
CA PHE A 100 -2.07 -13.11 16.79
C PHE A 100 -2.30 -13.03 18.30
N ILE A 101 -3.33 -12.30 18.72
CA ILE A 101 -3.66 -12.08 20.13
C ILE A 101 -5.10 -12.53 20.36
N PRO A 102 -5.35 -13.52 21.23
CA PRO A 102 -6.70 -13.99 21.56
C PRO A 102 -7.56 -12.84 22.12
N VAL A 103 -8.80 -12.76 21.65
CA VAL A 103 -9.78 -11.76 22.07
C VAL A 103 -10.96 -12.46 22.75
N HIS A 104 -11.36 -11.97 23.93
CA HIS A 104 -12.45 -12.53 24.73
C HIS A 104 -13.53 -11.49 25.02
N ALA A 105 -14.77 -11.92 25.14
CA ALA A 105 -15.89 -11.02 25.42
C ALA A 105 -15.80 -10.36 26.81
N SER A 106 -15.20 -11.06 27.79
CA SER A 106 -14.99 -10.54 29.14
C SER A 106 -13.65 -10.99 29.73
N VAL A 107 -13.20 -10.33 30.78
CA VAL A 107 -12.03 -10.75 31.55
C VAL A 107 -12.25 -12.16 32.14
N ALA A 108 -13.46 -12.48 32.58
CA ALA A 108 -13.79 -13.82 33.11
C ALA A 108 -13.61 -14.91 32.02
N ASP A 109 -14.01 -14.63 30.78
CA ASP A 109 -13.82 -15.56 29.66
C ASP A 109 -12.33 -15.74 29.33
N ALA A 110 -11.56 -14.66 29.35
CA ALA A 110 -10.11 -14.71 29.11
C ALA A 110 -9.37 -15.54 30.18
N LEU A 111 -9.77 -15.41 31.43
CA LEU A 111 -9.22 -16.19 32.56
C LEU A 111 -9.61 -17.67 32.49
N SER A 112 -10.81 -17.98 31.97
CA SER A 112 -11.32 -19.34 31.81
C SER A 112 -10.77 -20.05 30.58
N ALA A 113 -10.42 -19.31 29.51
CA ALA A 113 -10.00 -19.82 28.22
C ALA A 113 -8.55 -20.31 28.16
N GLY A 114 -7.82 -20.35 29.25
CA GLY A 114 -6.44 -20.85 29.28
C GLY A 114 -6.21 -22.24 28.70
N ALA A 115 -7.18 -22.78 27.92
CA ALA A 115 -7.15 -24.14 27.41
C ALA A 115 -7.59 -24.38 25.95
N ILE A 116 -8.14 -23.44 25.15
CA ILE A 116 -8.59 -23.81 23.78
C ILE A 116 -8.53 -22.62 22.79
N ALA A 117 -7.90 -22.86 21.61
CA ALA A 117 -7.90 -21.98 20.45
C ALA A 117 -9.06 -22.24 19.50
N ALA A 118 -9.62 -21.22 18.83
CA ALA A 118 -10.65 -21.38 17.80
C ALA A 118 -10.38 -20.51 16.55
N ALA A 119 -10.81 -21.04 15.41
CA ALA A 119 -10.56 -20.58 14.04
C ALA A 119 -11.68 -19.65 13.49
N PRO A 120 -11.47 -18.98 12.32
CA PRO A 120 -12.25 -17.83 11.88
C PRO A 120 -13.42 -18.14 10.96
N GLN A 121 -14.37 -17.21 10.82
CA GLN A 121 -15.43 -17.22 9.80
C GLN A 121 -15.48 -15.93 8.96
N ALA A 122 -15.90 -16.09 7.70
CA ALA A 122 -15.88 -15.11 6.63
C ALA A 122 -17.28 -14.53 6.27
N ALA A 123 -17.43 -13.44 5.74
CA ALA A 123 -17.63 -12.63 4.58
C ALA A 123 -18.93 -11.92 4.34
N PRO A 124 -19.60 -11.48 3.29
CA PRO A 124 -19.09 -10.71 2.16
C PRO A 124 -19.88 -9.40 1.87
N GLY A 125 -19.47 -8.61 0.90
CA GLY A 125 -20.25 -7.50 0.33
C GLY A 125 -19.58 -6.83 -0.86
N ALA A 126 -20.25 -6.74 -2.01
CA ALA A 126 -19.76 -6.18 -3.26
C ALA A 126 -20.08 -4.69 -3.42
N VAL A 127 -19.18 -3.90 -4.02
CA VAL A 127 -19.37 -2.48 -4.37
C VAL A 127 -18.96 -2.22 -5.82
N ARG A 128 -19.75 -1.43 -6.52
CA ARG A 128 -19.65 -1.06 -7.94
C ARG A 128 -18.66 0.06 -8.18
N VAL A 129 -17.98 0.02 -9.34
CA VAL A 129 -17.19 1.12 -9.91
C VAL A 129 -17.87 1.61 -11.20
N ALA A 130 -18.01 2.92 -11.35
CA ALA A 130 -18.53 3.55 -12.55
C ALA A 130 -17.40 4.30 -13.28
N ALA A 131 -17.30 4.11 -14.60
CA ALA A 131 -16.42 4.86 -15.48
C ALA A 131 -17.20 5.99 -16.16
N GLY A 132 -16.61 7.19 -16.17
CA GLY A 132 -17.17 8.36 -16.87
C GLY A 132 -16.07 9.06 -17.66
N THR A 133 -16.34 9.31 -18.94
CA THR A 133 -15.45 10.04 -19.85
C THR A 133 -15.89 11.49 -19.99
N THR A 134 -15.01 12.44 -19.62
CA THR A 134 -15.16 13.87 -19.94
C THR A 134 -13.80 14.50 -20.19
N SER A 135 -13.73 15.51 -21.06
CA SER A 135 -12.50 16.26 -21.37
C SER A 135 -12.01 17.04 -20.15
N HIS A 136 -10.74 16.89 -19.77
CA HIS A 136 -10.22 17.32 -18.49
C HIS A 136 -9.09 18.35 -18.64
N SER A 137 -9.25 19.47 -17.92
CA SER A 137 -8.14 20.29 -17.45
C SER A 137 -7.68 19.71 -16.09
N GLY A 138 -6.51 19.08 -16.02
CA GLY A 138 -6.03 18.46 -14.80
C GLY A 138 -4.98 17.38 -15.06
N ILE A 139 -4.59 16.67 -14.02
CA ILE A 139 -3.67 15.54 -14.09
C ILE A 139 -4.48 14.24 -14.09
N ARG A 140 -4.26 13.38 -15.07
CA ARG A 140 -4.75 12.01 -15.04
C ARG A 140 -3.59 11.06 -14.80
N VAL A 141 -3.77 10.07 -13.95
CA VAL A 141 -2.79 9.04 -13.67
C VAL A 141 -3.22 7.74 -14.32
N ARG A 142 -2.34 7.16 -15.16
CA ARG A 142 -2.53 5.84 -15.76
C ARG A 142 -1.54 4.85 -15.16
N PHE A 143 -2.02 3.69 -14.77
CA PHE A 143 -1.22 2.63 -14.14
C PHE A 143 -0.85 1.57 -15.16
N TRP A 144 0.43 1.41 -15.46
CA TRP A 144 0.94 0.41 -16.40
C TRP A 144 1.46 -0.85 -15.70
N GLY A 145 1.77 -0.74 -14.41
CA GLY A 145 2.19 -1.84 -13.56
C GLY A 145 2.01 -1.47 -12.11
N THR A 146 1.48 -2.39 -11.32
CA THR A 146 1.00 -2.17 -9.95
C THR A 146 1.49 -3.18 -8.92
N ARG A 147 2.20 -4.25 -9.37
CA ARG A 147 2.78 -5.27 -8.48
C ARG A 147 4.09 -4.82 -7.88
N GLY A 148 4.32 -5.18 -6.62
CA GLY A 148 5.58 -4.98 -5.93
C GLY A 148 6.58 -6.11 -6.14
N SER A 149 7.85 -5.84 -5.91
CA SER A 149 8.98 -6.76 -5.88
C SER A 149 9.21 -7.62 -7.12
N LEU A 150 8.15 -8.16 -7.74
CA LEU A 150 8.28 -9.09 -8.86
C LEU A 150 7.04 -9.05 -9.75
N PRO A 151 7.19 -9.01 -11.08
CA PRO A 151 6.07 -9.24 -11.99
C PRO A 151 5.42 -10.61 -11.75
N THR A 152 4.09 -10.63 -11.68
CA THR A 152 3.33 -11.83 -11.31
C THR A 152 2.29 -12.16 -12.38
N SER A 153 2.44 -13.28 -13.06
CA SER A 153 1.46 -13.77 -14.02
C SER A 153 0.32 -14.51 -13.31
N MET A 154 -0.90 -14.37 -13.84
CA MET A 154 -2.04 -15.16 -13.38
C MET A 154 -1.80 -16.64 -13.69
N SER A 155 -2.02 -17.53 -12.71
CA SER A 155 -1.90 -18.97 -12.91
C SER A 155 -3.09 -19.53 -13.69
N LEU A 156 -2.90 -20.66 -14.37
CA LEU A 156 -3.98 -21.38 -15.07
C LEU A 156 -5.13 -21.76 -14.12
N SER A 157 -4.81 -22.18 -12.90
CA SER A 157 -5.82 -22.53 -11.89
C SER A 157 -6.65 -21.32 -11.47
N THR A 158 -6.03 -20.16 -11.27
CA THR A 158 -6.72 -18.90 -10.96
C THR A 158 -7.63 -18.49 -12.12
N LEU A 159 -7.15 -18.55 -13.36
CA LEU A 159 -7.96 -18.25 -14.55
C LEU A 159 -9.17 -19.17 -14.67
N HIS A 160 -8.99 -20.48 -14.48
CA HIS A 160 -10.09 -21.45 -14.51
C HIS A 160 -11.12 -21.17 -13.41
N SER A 161 -10.68 -20.84 -12.19
CA SER A 161 -11.57 -20.48 -11.10
C SER A 161 -12.41 -19.23 -11.41
N LYS A 162 -11.79 -18.19 -11.97
CA LYS A 162 -12.51 -16.96 -12.41
C LYS A 162 -13.56 -17.28 -13.47
N ILE A 163 -13.20 -18.05 -14.50
CA ILE A 163 -14.12 -18.46 -15.57
C ILE A 163 -15.28 -19.26 -14.99
N ALA A 164 -15.00 -20.25 -14.12
CA ALA A 164 -16.04 -21.08 -13.51
C ALA A 164 -17.00 -20.24 -12.65
N ASN A 165 -16.48 -19.32 -11.83
CA ASN A 165 -17.29 -18.42 -11.00
C ASN A 165 -18.15 -17.49 -11.87
N ALA A 166 -17.60 -16.95 -12.97
CA ALA A 166 -18.36 -16.13 -13.91
C ALA A 166 -19.48 -16.91 -14.58
N LEU A 167 -19.23 -18.16 -15.01
CA LEU A 167 -20.24 -19.04 -15.63
C LEU A 167 -21.37 -19.38 -14.64
N VAL A 168 -21.05 -19.70 -13.38
CA VAL A 168 -22.05 -19.96 -12.34
C VAL A 168 -22.89 -18.71 -12.05
N ALA A 169 -22.27 -17.54 -11.93
CA ALA A 169 -22.97 -16.28 -11.72
C ALA A 169 -23.85 -15.87 -12.93
N GLY A 170 -23.48 -16.29 -14.14
CA GLY A 170 -24.23 -16.05 -15.39
C GLY A 170 -25.32 -17.06 -15.68
N ALA A 171 -25.45 -18.13 -14.90
CA ALA A 171 -26.44 -19.19 -15.15
C ALA A 171 -27.86 -18.63 -15.20
N GLY A 172 -28.61 -18.98 -16.26
CA GLY A 172 -29.99 -18.53 -16.47
C GLY A 172 -30.16 -17.05 -16.90
N ARG A 173 -29.08 -16.30 -17.16
CA ARG A 173 -29.14 -14.88 -17.53
C ARG A 173 -29.25 -14.61 -19.04
N GLY A 174 -29.39 -15.66 -19.87
CA GLY A 174 -29.55 -15.52 -21.32
C GLY A 174 -28.34 -14.88 -22.01
N LEU A 175 -27.12 -15.31 -21.63
CA LEU A 175 -25.86 -14.83 -22.18
C LEU A 175 -25.54 -15.53 -23.51
N ASP A 176 -26.39 -15.32 -24.51
CA ASP A 176 -26.36 -15.98 -25.81
C ASP A 176 -25.58 -15.22 -26.88
N THR A 177 -25.09 -14.02 -26.59
CA THR A 177 -24.22 -13.22 -27.45
C THR A 177 -22.98 -12.73 -26.70
N LEU A 178 -21.88 -12.47 -27.42
CA LEU A 178 -20.66 -11.89 -26.84
C LEU A 178 -20.92 -10.52 -26.19
N GLU A 179 -21.76 -9.70 -26.79
CA GLU A 179 -22.14 -8.38 -26.25
C GLU A 179 -22.77 -8.51 -24.85
N LYS A 180 -23.79 -9.40 -24.72
CA LYS A 180 -24.44 -9.66 -23.43
C LYS A 180 -23.46 -10.27 -22.43
N ALA A 181 -22.57 -11.16 -22.88
CA ALA A 181 -21.56 -11.75 -22.03
C ALA A 181 -20.54 -10.69 -21.53
N HIS A 182 -20.08 -9.78 -22.39
CA HIS A 182 -19.21 -8.68 -21.99
C HIS A 182 -19.89 -7.75 -20.98
N ALA A 183 -21.11 -7.29 -21.29
CA ALA A 183 -21.86 -6.45 -20.37
C ALA A 183 -22.09 -7.14 -19.01
N PHE A 184 -22.29 -8.45 -19.00
CA PHE A 184 -22.42 -9.21 -17.76
C PHE A 184 -21.10 -9.27 -16.98
N VAL A 185 -19.96 -9.53 -17.65
CA VAL A 185 -18.64 -9.55 -17.00
C VAL A 185 -18.34 -8.23 -16.30
N GLU A 186 -18.72 -7.09 -16.88
CA GLU A 186 -18.58 -5.77 -16.26
C GLU A 186 -19.40 -5.59 -14.96
N THR A 187 -20.42 -6.42 -14.75
CA THR A 187 -21.24 -6.41 -13.51
C THR A 187 -20.68 -7.30 -12.41
N LEU A 188 -19.73 -8.16 -12.71
CA LEU A 188 -19.15 -9.08 -11.74
C LEU A 188 -18.27 -8.34 -10.73
N PRO A 189 -18.07 -8.91 -9.52
CA PRO A 189 -17.04 -8.46 -8.61
C PRO A 189 -15.67 -8.44 -9.30
N PHE A 190 -14.84 -7.45 -8.98
CA PHE A 190 -13.56 -7.23 -9.66
C PHE A 190 -12.63 -8.44 -9.56
N ASP A 191 -12.61 -9.14 -8.43
CA ASP A 191 -11.84 -10.35 -8.21
C ASP A 191 -12.32 -11.56 -9.05
N VAL A 192 -13.52 -11.49 -9.61
CA VAL A 192 -14.07 -12.50 -10.55
C VAL A 192 -13.92 -12.05 -12.01
N GLY A 193 -14.43 -10.87 -12.35
CA GLY A 193 -14.47 -10.35 -13.73
C GLY A 193 -13.24 -9.57 -14.16
N GLY A 194 -12.40 -9.12 -13.22
CA GLY A 194 -11.20 -8.30 -13.45
C GLY A 194 -9.90 -8.95 -12.98
N THR A 195 -8.82 -8.19 -13.01
CA THR A 195 -7.53 -8.54 -12.38
C THR A 195 -6.76 -7.28 -12.03
N HIS A 196 -6.02 -7.31 -10.92
CA HIS A 196 -5.09 -6.22 -10.59
C HIS A 196 -3.84 -6.19 -11.48
N GLY A 197 -3.70 -7.15 -12.38
CA GLY A 197 -2.56 -7.22 -13.30
C GLY A 197 -1.34 -7.87 -12.69
N GLY A 198 -0.26 -7.87 -13.45
CA GLY A 198 0.96 -8.56 -13.07
C GLY A 198 2.24 -7.82 -13.38
N ASN A 199 2.19 -6.58 -13.91
CA ASN A 199 3.38 -5.79 -14.17
C ASN A 199 3.88 -5.09 -12.90
N SER A 200 5.21 -4.96 -12.78
CA SER A 200 5.87 -4.20 -11.74
C SER A 200 5.83 -2.68 -12.01
N PRO A 201 6.16 -1.81 -11.04
CA PRO A 201 5.75 -0.41 -11.00
C PRO A 201 6.09 0.41 -12.25
N CYS A 202 5.07 0.97 -12.86
CA CYS A 202 5.18 2.02 -13.88
C CYS A 202 3.86 2.78 -13.98
N LEU A 203 3.91 4.09 -13.82
CA LEU A 203 2.77 4.98 -13.96
C LEU A 203 3.04 6.04 -15.02
N GLU A 204 1.99 6.64 -15.54
CA GLU A 204 2.06 7.78 -16.46
C GLU A 204 1.18 8.92 -15.97
N LEU A 205 1.73 10.14 -15.93
CA LEU A 205 0.96 11.36 -15.71
C LEU A 205 0.55 11.95 -17.06
N LEU A 206 -0.73 11.89 -17.36
CA LEU A 206 -1.34 12.43 -18.57
C LEU A 206 -1.83 13.86 -18.31
N SER A 207 -1.37 14.81 -19.08
CA SER A 207 -1.71 16.23 -18.92
C SER A 207 -2.25 16.88 -20.20
N GLY A 208 -2.57 16.06 -21.19
CA GLY A 208 -3.13 16.51 -22.47
C GLY A 208 -2.11 17.18 -23.42
N ASP A 209 -0.86 17.27 -23.04
CA ASP A 209 0.25 17.72 -23.92
C ASP A 209 1.03 16.53 -24.52
N GLU A 210 2.03 16.83 -25.36
CA GLU A 210 2.80 15.80 -26.07
C GLU A 210 3.94 15.21 -25.23
N ARG A 211 4.20 15.75 -24.02
CA ARG A 211 5.24 15.25 -23.11
C ARG A 211 4.74 14.02 -22.37
N ILE A 212 5.58 13.02 -22.31
CA ILE A 212 5.27 11.73 -21.67
C ILE A 212 6.01 11.67 -20.35
N VAL A 213 5.26 11.71 -19.25
CA VAL A 213 5.83 11.69 -17.89
C VAL A 213 5.57 10.34 -17.28
N LEU A 214 6.63 9.58 -16.98
CA LEU A 214 6.58 8.25 -16.39
C LEU A 214 7.18 8.25 -14.98
N LEU A 215 6.61 7.45 -14.11
CA LEU A 215 7.07 7.20 -12.74
C LEU A 215 7.45 5.74 -12.65
N ASP A 216 8.72 5.48 -12.43
CA ASP A 216 9.39 4.19 -12.46
C ASP A 216 9.33 3.44 -13.80
N MET A 217 10.27 2.54 -13.98
CA MET A 217 10.51 1.77 -15.19
C MET A 217 10.47 0.26 -14.93
N GLY A 218 9.51 -0.17 -14.11
CA GLY A 218 9.23 -1.59 -13.93
C GLY A 218 8.69 -2.24 -15.21
N SER A 219 8.27 -3.48 -15.15
CA SER A 219 7.87 -4.25 -16.35
C SER A 219 6.70 -3.61 -17.12
N GLY A 220 5.87 -2.78 -16.44
CA GLY A 220 4.80 -1.99 -17.07
C GLY A 220 5.31 -0.99 -18.11
N ALA A 221 6.57 -0.53 -18.00
CA ALA A 221 7.17 0.43 -18.93
C ALA A 221 7.16 -0.06 -20.40
N ARG A 222 7.24 -1.37 -20.61
CA ARG A 222 7.12 -1.96 -21.96
C ARG A 222 5.78 -1.60 -22.60
N LEU A 223 4.69 -1.67 -21.86
CA LEU A 223 3.35 -1.32 -22.35
C LEU A 223 3.18 0.19 -22.50
N ALA A 224 3.69 0.97 -21.55
CA ALA A 224 3.71 2.44 -21.61
C ALA A 224 4.43 2.93 -22.86
N GLY A 225 5.60 2.39 -23.15
CA GLY A 225 6.37 2.74 -24.36
C GLY A 225 5.65 2.40 -25.66
N ALA A 226 5.02 1.23 -25.75
CA ALA A 226 4.25 0.82 -26.91
C ALA A 226 3.03 1.73 -27.14
N ASP A 227 2.33 2.11 -26.08
CA ASP A 227 1.20 3.05 -26.17
C ASP A 227 1.66 4.46 -26.57
N ALA A 228 2.73 4.95 -25.95
CA ALA A 228 3.32 6.24 -26.28
C ALA A 228 3.67 6.33 -27.77
N LEU A 229 4.34 5.31 -28.33
CA LEU A 229 4.67 5.28 -29.75
C LEU A 229 3.44 5.29 -30.65
N ARG A 230 2.35 4.61 -30.27
CA ARG A 230 1.08 4.68 -31.01
C ARG A 230 0.51 6.11 -31.01
N ARG A 231 0.53 6.80 -29.85
CA ARG A 231 0.07 8.20 -29.74
C ARG A 231 0.95 9.18 -30.51
N LEU A 232 2.25 8.96 -30.51
CA LEU A 232 3.21 9.77 -31.26
C LEU A 232 3.09 9.57 -32.79
N ALA A 233 2.55 8.44 -33.25
CA ALA A 233 2.31 8.17 -34.67
C ALA A 233 3.54 8.43 -35.57
N GLY A 234 4.73 8.02 -35.12
CA GLY A 234 6.00 8.19 -35.83
C GLY A 234 6.71 9.52 -35.59
N ARG A 235 6.13 10.44 -34.80
CA ARG A 235 6.79 11.70 -34.40
C ARG A 235 7.84 11.45 -33.33
N PRO A 236 8.89 12.29 -33.26
CA PRO A 236 9.77 12.33 -32.10
C PRO A 236 8.99 12.61 -30.81
N GLY A 237 9.31 11.88 -29.75
CA GLY A 237 8.74 12.09 -28.43
C GLY A 237 9.77 12.57 -27.40
N GLU A 238 9.29 13.19 -26.36
CA GLU A 238 10.07 13.58 -25.21
C GLU A 238 9.50 12.90 -23.95
N PHE A 239 10.34 12.07 -23.34
CA PHE A 239 9.99 11.23 -22.19
C PHE A 239 10.70 11.75 -20.96
N HIS A 240 9.95 12.00 -19.91
CA HIS A 240 10.44 12.42 -18.59
C HIS A 240 10.16 11.29 -17.60
N VAL A 241 11.19 10.60 -17.15
CA VAL A 241 11.11 9.42 -16.28
C VAL A 241 11.60 9.80 -14.89
N PHE A 242 10.78 9.66 -13.86
CA PHE A 242 11.13 9.92 -12.48
C PHE A 242 11.29 8.60 -11.73
N MET A 243 12.46 8.37 -11.18
CA MET A 243 12.78 7.14 -10.44
C MET A 243 12.57 7.34 -8.96
N SER A 244 11.69 6.55 -8.35
CA SER A 244 11.53 6.51 -6.90
C SER A 244 12.78 5.94 -6.24
N HIS A 245 13.26 4.81 -6.74
CA HIS A 245 14.49 4.16 -6.31
C HIS A 245 15.00 3.16 -7.38
N LEU A 246 16.06 2.44 -7.07
CA LEU A 246 16.82 1.68 -8.07
C LEU A 246 16.74 0.17 -7.86
N HIS A 247 15.73 -0.33 -7.11
CA HIS A 247 15.49 -1.76 -7.01
C HIS A 247 15.07 -2.34 -8.37
N TRP A 248 15.28 -3.61 -8.53
CA TRP A 248 15.18 -4.27 -9.83
C TRP A 248 13.78 -4.16 -10.45
N ASP A 249 12.75 -4.34 -9.67
CA ASP A 249 11.35 -4.24 -10.13
C ASP A 249 10.93 -2.84 -10.60
N HIS A 250 11.70 -1.80 -10.22
CA HIS A 250 11.50 -0.41 -10.68
C HIS A 250 12.35 -0.01 -11.89
N ILE A 251 13.36 -0.79 -12.26
CA ILE A 251 14.21 -0.49 -13.42
C ILE A 251 14.15 -1.56 -14.51
N MET A 252 13.67 -2.77 -14.21
CA MET A 252 13.74 -3.97 -15.08
C MET A 252 13.02 -3.84 -16.42
N GLY A 253 12.07 -2.92 -16.55
CA GLY A 253 11.34 -2.71 -17.80
C GLY A 253 12.08 -1.82 -18.80
N PHE A 254 13.07 -1.03 -18.36
CA PHE A 254 13.79 -0.11 -19.22
C PHE A 254 14.48 -0.79 -20.41
N PRO A 255 15.14 -1.95 -20.27
CA PRO A 255 15.70 -2.70 -21.38
C PRO A 255 14.67 -3.10 -22.46
N PHE A 256 13.38 -3.11 -22.12
CA PHE A 256 12.26 -3.45 -23.02
C PHE A 256 11.43 -2.23 -23.41
N PHE A 257 11.89 -1.03 -23.07
CA PHE A 257 11.23 0.23 -23.40
C PHE A 257 11.54 0.62 -24.84
N THR A 258 10.68 0.21 -25.76
CA THR A 258 10.88 0.37 -27.20
C THR A 258 11.29 1.78 -27.65
N PRO A 259 10.77 2.89 -27.08
CA PRO A 259 11.22 4.25 -27.44
C PRO A 259 12.74 4.45 -27.33
N ALA A 260 13.41 3.79 -26.38
CA ALA A 260 14.85 3.93 -26.19
C ALA A 260 15.70 3.42 -27.37
N TYR A 261 15.13 2.58 -28.24
CA TYR A 261 15.80 2.03 -29.41
C TYR A 261 15.52 2.81 -30.71
N ILE A 262 14.72 3.87 -30.65
CA ILE A 262 14.29 4.61 -31.84
C ILE A 262 15.06 5.93 -31.93
N PRO A 263 15.83 6.20 -33.02
CA PRO A 263 16.51 7.48 -33.21
C PRO A 263 15.52 8.65 -33.19
N GLY A 264 15.96 9.76 -32.59
CA GLY A 264 15.17 11.00 -32.50
C GLY A 264 14.23 11.05 -31.29
N GLN A 265 14.05 9.98 -30.52
CA GLN A 265 13.41 10.05 -29.23
C GLN A 265 14.36 10.67 -28.20
N ARG A 266 13.85 11.44 -27.24
CA ARG A 266 14.59 11.99 -26.11
C ARG A 266 14.05 11.44 -24.81
N ILE A 267 14.92 10.95 -23.92
CA ILE A 267 14.54 10.34 -22.63
C ILE A 267 15.37 10.98 -21.54
N HIS A 268 14.71 11.72 -20.65
CA HIS A 268 15.31 12.32 -19.48
C HIS A 268 14.95 11.49 -18.26
N VAL A 269 15.95 10.90 -17.60
CA VAL A 269 15.77 10.07 -16.40
C VAL A 269 16.18 10.89 -15.18
N TYR A 270 15.25 11.17 -14.30
CA TYR A 270 15.42 11.94 -13.07
C TYR A 270 15.41 11.02 -11.85
N GLY A 271 16.27 11.29 -10.87
CA GLY A 271 16.27 10.59 -9.59
C GLY A 271 17.19 11.28 -8.59
N CYS A 272 17.08 10.96 -7.31
CA CYS A 272 17.91 11.57 -6.27
C CYS A 272 19.20 10.78 -5.96
N HIS A 273 19.34 9.58 -6.52
CA HIS A 273 20.46 8.66 -6.24
C HIS A 273 21.73 9.08 -6.97
N ALA A 274 22.86 8.97 -6.26
CA ALA A 274 24.18 9.23 -6.87
C ALA A 274 24.50 8.22 -7.99
N ASP A 275 24.01 6.97 -7.85
CA ASP A 275 24.27 5.87 -8.76
C ASP A 275 23.17 5.70 -9.83
N LEU A 276 22.35 6.71 -10.09
CA LEU A 276 21.20 6.63 -11.00
C LEU A 276 21.60 6.05 -12.36
N GLU A 277 22.52 6.66 -13.09
CA GLU A 277 22.98 6.16 -14.39
C GLU A 277 23.67 4.80 -14.26
N HIS A 278 24.48 4.62 -13.23
CA HIS A 278 25.21 3.38 -13.00
C HIS A 278 24.28 2.17 -12.85
N ALA A 279 23.16 2.31 -12.14
CA ALA A 279 22.20 1.24 -11.98
C ALA A 279 21.58 0.77 -13.32
N PHE A 280 21.23 1.72 -14.19
CA PHE A 280 20.72 1.40 -15.55
C PHE A 280 21.79 0.74 -16.42
N ARG A 281 23.04 1.22 -16.40
CA ARG A 281 24.15 0.58 -17.12
C ARG A 281 24.44 -0.81 -16.60
N ARG A 282 24.46 -1.00 -15.28
CA ARG A 282 24.76 -2.29 -14.63
C ARG A 282 23.72 -3.36 -14.97
N GLN A 283 22.43 -3.02 -14.97
CA GLN A 283 21.39 -4.02 -15.30
C GLN A 283 21.49 -4.50 -16.76
N GLN A 284 22.00 -3.67 -17.67
CA GLN A 284 22.16 -3.98 -19.09
C GLN A 284 23.57 -4.42 -19.49
N ALA A 285 24.45 -4.61 -18.52
CA ALA A 285 25.80 -5.11 -18.75
C ALA A 285 25.84 -6.65 -18.85
N GLU A 286 26.80 -7.17 -19.62
CA GLU A 286 27.13 -8.59 -19.60
C GLU A 286 27.58 -9.04 -18.17
N PRO A 287 27.24 -10.24 -17.76
CA PRO A 287 26.48 -11.28 -18.47
C PRO A 287 24.96 -11.18 -18.23
N SER A 288 24.46 -10.11 -17.57
CA SER A 288 23.07 -10.03 -17.11
C SER A 288 22.08 -9.72 -18.23
N PHE A 289 22.50 -8.95 -19.24
CA PHE A 289 21.65 -8.57 -20.37
C PHE A 289 22.48 -8.47 -21.68
N PRO A 290 21.90 -8.86 -22.84
CA PRO A 290 22.68 -8.95 -24.09
C PRO A 290 22.84 -7.61 -24.83
N VAL A 291 22.11 -6.57 -24.43
CA VAL A 291 22.12 -5.26 -25.10
C VAL A 291 22.52 -4.18 -24.10
N ASP A 292 23.75 -3.72 -24.22
CA ASP A 292 24.28 -2.62 -23.40
C ASP A 292 23.52 -1.31 -23.67
N LEU A 293 23.41 -0.45 -22.64
CA LEU A 293 22.71 0.84 -22.70
C LEU A 293 23.21 1.72 -23.88
N SER A 294 24.50 1.64 -24.21
CA SER A 294 25.08 2.39 -25.34
C SER A 294 24.57 1.97 -26.72
N ARG A 295 23.85 0.85 -26.83
CA ARG A 295 23.20 0.40 -28.07
C ARG A 295 21.81 0.98 -28.26
N MET A 296 21.28 1.67 -27.29
CA MET A 296 20.03 2.41 -27.44
C MET A 296 20.22 3.63 -28.31
N ALA A 297 19.30 3.84 -29.25
CA ALA A 297 19.46 4.87 -30.31
C ALA A 297 18.81 6.22 -29.96
N ALA A 298 18.05 6.28 -28.88
CA ALA A 298 17.48 7.53 -28.35
C ALA A 298 18.57 8.39 -27.68
N ASP A 299 18.30 9.67 -27.57
CA ASP A 299 19.10 10.60 -26.74
C ASP A 299 18.66 10.44 -25.29
N ILE A 300 19.50 9.81 -24.46
CA ILE A 300 19.19 9.48 -23.08
C ILE A 300 20.09 10.28 -22.15
N SER A 301 19.48 11.07 -21.26
CA SER A 301 20.16 11.81 -20.20
C SER A 301 19.73 11.36 -18.82
N PHE A 302 20.65 11.44 -17.85
CA PHE A 302 20.40 11.16 -16.43
C PHE A 302 20.66 12.42 -15.64
N GLU A 303 19.68 12.84 -14.85
CA GLU A 303 19.73 14.08 -14.08
C GLU A 303 19.45 13.80 -12.60
N ARG A 304 20.40 14.18 -11.74
CA ARG A 304 20.24 14.04 -10.31
C ARG A 304 19.50 15.22 -9.71
N LEU A 305 18.39 14.94 -9.04
CA LEU A 305 17.62 15.91 -8.27
C LEU A 305 18.11 15.96 -6.81
N GLU A 306 17.96 17.13 -6.19
CA GLU A 306 18.16 17.32 -4.76
C GLU A 306 16.83 17.15 -4.03
N PRO A 307 16.72 16.27 -3.00
CA PRO A 307 15.51 16.18 -2.20
C PRO A 307 15.12 17.51 -1.57
N GLU A 308 13.83 17.71 -1.31
CA GLU A 308 13.21 18.90 -0.71
C GLU A 308 13.36 20.18 -1.53
N ARG A 309 13.84 20.09 -2.75
CA ARG A 309 13.93 21.21 -3.68
C ARG A 309 12.81 21.13 -4.73
N ASP A 310 12.23 22.29 -5.09
CA ASP A 310 11.24 22.39 -6.17
C ASP A 310 11.93 22.50 -7.52
N TYR A 311 11.43 21.76 -8.50
CA TYR A 311 11.83 21.80 -9.91
C TYR A 311 10.63 22.00 -10.80
N ASP A 312 10.78 22.76 -11.88
CA ASP A 312 9.79 22.87 -12.93
C ASP A 312 10.21 21.97 -14.11
N ILE A 313 9.65 20.75 -14.19
CA ILE A 313 9.99 19.74 -15.19
C ILE A 313 8.73 19.27 -15.90
N ALA A 314 8.76 19.21 -17.22
CA ALA A 314 7.66 18.74 -18.07
C ALA A 314 6.31 19.45 -17.79
N GLY A 315 6.35 20.69 -17.30
CA GLY A 315 5.15 21.47 -16.96
C GLY A 315 4.53 21.13 -15.60
N TYR A 316 5.24 20.37 -14.78
CA TYR A 316 4.90 20.11 -13.39
C TYR A 316 5.88 20.79 -12.45
N ARG A 317 5.40 21.31 -11.32
CA ARG A 317 6.25 21.55 -10.17
C ARG A 317 6.44 20.21 -9.46
N VAL A 318 7.71 19.79 -9.35
CA VAL A 318 8.10 18.50 -8.81
C VAL A 318 8.94 18.69 -7.57
N ARG A 319 8.64 17.96 -6.50
CA ARG A 319 9.48 17.86 -5.30
C ARG A 319 9.65 16.40 -4.92
N ALA A 320 10.88 15.99 -4.62
CA ALA A 320 11.21 14.68 -4.08
C ALA A 320 11.40 14.75 -2.56
N THR A 321 10.93 13.76 -1.82
CA THR A 321 11.11 13.63 -0.36
C THR A 321 11.63 12.23 -0.05
N LEU A 322 12.67 12.12 0.80
CA LEU A 322 13.25 10.84 1.21
C LEU A 322 12.25 10.01 2.01
N GLN A 323 12.16 8.73 1.69
CA GLN A 323 11.34 7.72 2.35
C GLN A 323 12.19 6.64 3.01
N LEU A 324 11.61 5.92 3.98
CA LEU A 324 12.28 4.82 4.67
C LEU A 324 12.16 3.53 3.85
N HIS A 325 13.23 3.18 3.16
CA HIS A 325 13.34 1.93 2.40
C HIS A 325 14.80 1.56 2.23
N GLY A 326 15.11 0.28 2.05
CA GLY A 326 16.49 -0.18 1.83
C GLY A 326 17.06 0.38 0.52
N GLY A 327 18.20 1.08 0.58
CA GLY A 327 18.85 1.68 -0.60
C GLY A 327 18.32 3.05 -1.00
N ASP A 328 17.65 3.75 -0.10
CA ASP A 328 16.94 5.02 -0.27
C ASP A 328 15.80 4.95 -1.31
N SER A 329 14.63 5.42 -0.94
CA SER A 329 13.50 5.64 -1.84
C SER A 329 13.04 7.09 -1.73
N TYR A 330 12.45 7.63 -2.77
CA TYR A 330 11.97 9.01 -2.81
C TYR A 330 10.53 9.06 -3.28
N GLY A 331 9.65 9.63 -2.45
CA GLY A 331 8.31 10.02 -2.83
C GLY A 331 8.35 11.31 -3.64
N TYR A 332 7.49 11.41 -4.64
CA TYR A 332 7.39 12.61 -5.49
C TYR A 332 6.04 13.28 -5.34
N ARG A 333 6.05 14.61 -5.25
CA ARG A 333 4.87 15.46 -5.33
C ARG A 333 4.88 16.22 -6.64
N PHE A 334 3.87 16.00 -7.49
CA PHE A 334 3.66 16.67 -8.75
C PHE A 334 2.47 17.62 -8.63
N THR A 335 2.70 18.89 -8.97
CA THR A 335 1.63 19.90 -8.95
C THR A 335 1.54 20.58 -10.31
N ARG A 336 0.33 20.66 -10.87
CA ARG A 336 0.01 21.34 -12.11
C ARG A 336 -1.43 21.82 -12.11
N ASP A 337 -1.70 23.04 -12.56
CA ASP A 337 -3.03 23.64 -12.71
C ASP A 337 -3.91 23.52 -11.44
N GLY A 338 -3.29 23.69 -10.28
CA GLY A 338 -3.94 23.58 -8.97
C GLY A 338 -4.25 22.15 -8.52
N LYS A 339 -3.86 21.14 -9.29
CA LYS A 339 -3.99 19.72 -8.98
C LYS A 339 -2.67 19.16 -8.45
N THR A 340 -2.77 18.21 -7.53
CA THR A 340 -1.62 17.58 -6.90
C THR A 340 -1.75 16.06 -6.87
N VAL A 341 -0.74 15.41 -7.44
CA VAL A 341 -0.56 13.95 -7.36
C VAL A 341 0.71 13.66 -6.57
N VAL A 342 0.61 12.73 -5.63
CA VAL A 342 1.76 12.22 -4.87
C VAL A 342 1.99 10.76 -5.24
N TYR A 343 3.25 10.42 -5.55
CA TYR A 343 3.72 9.06 -5.75
C TYR A 343 4.64 8.69 -4.59
N SER A 344 4.16 7.81 -3.72
CA SER A 344 4.84 7.35 -2.50
C SER A 344 4.83 5.82 -2.48
N THR A 345 5.66 5.23 -3.32
CA THR A 345 5.90 3.78 -3.37
C THR A 345 7.09 3.41 -2.50
N ASP A 346 7.21 2.14 -2.17
CA ASP A 346 8.35 1.54 -1.46
C ASP A 346 8.83 2.38 -0.26
N ALA A 347 7.98 2.39 0.75
CA ALA A 347 8.24 3.13 1.97
C ALA A 347 7.65 2.44 3.18
N GLU A 348 8.44 2.25 4.21
CA GLU A 348 7.95 1.85 5.53
C GLU A 348 7.55 3.08 6.33
N HIS A 349 6.29 3.10 6.77
CA HIS A 349 5.77 4.18 7.60
C HIS A 349 5.63 3.69 9.04
N LYS A 350 6.52 4.18 9.91
CA LYS A 350 6.53 3.85 11.34
C LYS A 350 5.73 4.90 12.10
N PRO A 351 4.50 4.58 12.52
CA PRO A 351 3.60 5.57 13.14
C PRO A 351 4.10 6.12 14.47
N GLU A 352 5.03 5.45 15.13
CA GLU A 352 5.71 5.89 16.36
C GLU A 352 6.79 6.94 16.10
N GLN A 353 7.30 7.06 14.88
CA GLN A 353 8.30 8.07 14.52
C GLN A 353 7.63 9.38 14.12
N VAL A 354 7.40 10.26 15.10
CA VAL A 354 6.62 11.49 14.95
C VAL A 354 7.14 12.40 13.83
N GLU A 355 8.46 12.52 13.67
CA GLU A 355 9.07 13.37 12.63
C GLU A 355 8.83 12.79 11.22
N ASP A 356 8.89 11.46 11.07
CA ASP A 356 8.57 10.80 9.80
C ASP A 356 7.09 10.97 9.45
N VAL A 357 6.19 10.77 10.43
CA VAL A 357 4.76 11.02 10.24
C VAL A 357 4.50 12.47 9.81
N ARG A 358 5.16 13.46 10.43
CA ARG A 358 5.04 14.89 10.04
C ARG A 358 5.52 15.12 8.61
N ARG A 359 6.64 14.52 8.22
CA ARG A 359 7.22 14.61 6.87
C ARG A 359 6.25 14.05 5.82
N PHE A 360 5.69 12.86 6.06
CA PHE A 360 4.75 12.24 5.12
C PHE A 360 3.40 12.97 5.07
N VAL A 361 2.88 13.44 6.21
CA VAL A 361 1.69 14.29 6.22
C VAL A 361 1.93 15.59 5.45
N ALA A 362 3.14 16.17 5.51
CA ALA A 362 3.49 17.35 4.71
C ALA A 362 3.57 17.03 3.20
N LEU A 363 4.14 15.87 2.83
CA LEU A 363 4.21 15.41 1.43
C LEU A 363 2.81 15.19 0.84
N PHE A 364 1.89 14.58 1.62
CA PHE A 364 0.53 14.24 1.18
C PHE A 364 -0.47 15.38 1.34
N ARG A 365 -0.09 16.50 1.97
CA ARG A 365 -0.99 17.59 2.33
C ARG A 365 -1.85 18.06 1.16
N ASP A 366 -3.18 18.00 1.36
CA ASP A 366 -4.20 18.44 0.42
C ASP A 366 -4.03 17.86 -1.00
N ALA A 367 -3.41 16.68 -1.13
CA ALA A 367 -3.24 16.03 -2.42
C ALA A 367 -4.60 15.58 -2.98
N ASP A 368 -4.80 15.79 -4.28
CA ASP A 368 -5.99 15.27 -4.97
C ASP A 368 -5.91 13.75 -5.10
N LEU A 369 -4.69 13.19 -5.27
CA LEU A 369 -4.46 11.76 -5.38
C LEU A 369 -3.10 11.38 -4.76
N VAL A 370 -3.10 10.36 -3.91
CA VAL A 370 -1.89 9.76 -3.34
C VAL A 370 -1.81 8.31 -3.77
N VAL A 371 -0.78 7.95 -4.54
CA VAL A 371 -0.40 6.57 -4.82
C VAL A 371 0.50 6.11 -3.68
N PHE A 372 0.12 5.05 -3.00
CA PHE A 372 0.71 4.66 -1.72
C PHE A 372 1.07 3.18 -1.68
N ASP A 373 2.26 2.87 -1.20
CA ASP A 373 2.69 1.50 -0.91
C ASP A 373 1.79 0.86 0.16
N ALA A 374 0.98 -0.08 -0.26
CA ALA A 374 0.06 -0.81 0.61
C ALA A 374 0.24 -2.33 0.42
N MET A 375 1.50 -2.75 0.42
CA MET A 375 1.90 -4.13 0.13
C MET A 375 1.32 -5.11 1.15
N TYR A 376 1.25 -4.71 2.44
CA TYR A 376 0.94 -5.60 3.55
C TYR A 376 -0.37 -5.24 4.26
N SER A 377 -0.91 -6.22 5.01
CA SER A 377 -1.79 -5.91 6.13
C SER A 377 -0.97 -5.27 7.25
N LEU A 378 -1.59 -4.52 8.16
CA LEU A 378 -0.85 -3.95 9.29
C LEU A 378 -0.20 -5.03 10.15
N ALA A 379 -0.89 -6.15 10.40
CA ALA A 379 -0.36 -7.25 11.17
C ALA A 379 0.91 -7.85 10.53
N ASP A 380 0.94 -8.02 9.21
CA ASP A 380 2.12 -8.52 8.50
C ASP A 380 3.27 -7.51 8.57
N SER A 381 3.00 -6.21 8.36
CA SER A 381 4.03 -5.15 8.36
C SER A 381 4.72 -4.97 9.71
N VAL A 382 4.01 -5.17 10.83
CA VAL A 382 4.59 -5.05 12.20
C VAL A 382 5.03 -6.38 12.80
N SER A 383 4.97 -7.48 12.05
CA SER A 383 5.32 -8.81 12.53
C SER A 383 6.50 -9.43 11.78
N ILE A 384 6.21 -10.23 10.78
CA ILE A 384 7.23 -10.98 10.03
C ILE A 384 7.93 -10.17 8.94
N ARG A 385 7.35 -9.00 8.59
CA ARG A 385 7.79 -8.10 7.52
C ARG A 385 8.28 -6.73 8.02
N GLU A 386 8.49 -6.62 9.32
CA GLU A 386 9.09 -5.42 9.93
C GLU A 386 10.50 -5.17 9.36
N ASP A 387 10.80 -3.91 9.06
CA ASP A 387 12.05 -3.47 8.42
C ASP A 387 12.27 -4.00 6.97
N TRP A 388 11.21 -4.49 6.32
CA TRP A 388 11.28 -4.85 4.90
C TRP A 388 11.06 -3.65 3.96
N GLY A 389 10.78 -2.46 4.53
CA GLY A 389 10.69 -1.22 3.79
C GLY A 389 9.35 -0.98 3.09
N HIS A 390 8.27 -1.64 3.52
CA HIS A 390 6.93 -1.49 2.94
C HIS A 390 5.87 -1.21 3.99
N SER A 391 4.77 -0.60 3.55
CA SER A 391 3.68 -0.16 4.41
C SER A 391 2.42 -1.02 4.30
N SER A 392 1.42 -0.62 5.09
CA SER A 392 0.12 -1.26 5.13
C SER A 392 -1.00 -0.34 4.63
N ASN A 393 -2.11 -0.96 4.22
CA ASN A 393 -3.35 -0.25 3.88
C ASN A 393 -3.85 0.66 5.04
N VAL A 394 -3.66 0.25 6.29
CA VAL A 394 -4.04 1.00 7.49
C VAL A 394 -3.23 2.28 7.61
N ALA A 395 -1.89 2.19 7.46
CA ALA A 395 -1.00 3.36 7.50
C ALA A 395 -1.37 4.39 6.42
N GLY A 396 -1.68 3.92 5.20
CA GLY A 396 -2.13 4.77 4.10
C GLY A 396 -3.39 5.57 4.42
N VAL A 397 -4.40 4.93 5.02
CA VAL A 397 -5.63 5.61 5.45
C VAL A 397 -5.34 6.67 6.51
N GLU A 398 -4.60 6.32 7.56
CA GLU A 398 -4.29 7.24 8.66
C GLU A 398 -3.51 8.48 8.18
N LEU A 399 -2.50 8.29 7.35
CA LEU A 399 -1.67 9.38 6.83
C LEU A 399 -2.46 10.29 5.90
N CYS A 400 -3.24 9.72 4.97
CA CYS A 400 -4.08 10.50 4.05
C CYS A 400 -5.18 11.29 4.78
N GLN A 401 -5.83 10.71 5.79
CA GLN A 401 -6.80 11.44 6.62
C GLN A 401 -6.16 12.61 7.38
N LYS A 402 -4.97 12.39 7.99
CA LYS A 402 -4.22 13.46 8.68
C LYS A 402 -3.76 14.55 7.72
N ALA A 403 -3.45 14.21 6.48
CA ALA A 403 -2.99 15.13 5.46
C ALA A 403 -4.10 15.87 4.71
N GLY A 404 -5.36 15.47 4.88
CA GLY A 404 -6.49 16.02 4.10
C GLY A 404 -6.46 15.63 2.62
N ALA A 405 -5.83 14.52 2.27
CA ALA A 405 -5.82 13.99 0.91
C ALA A 405 -7.23 13.57 0.49
N ARG A 406 -7.54 13.68 -0.82
CA ARG A 406 -8.88 13.39 -1.34
C ARG A 406 -9.06 11.95 -1.79
N ARG A 407 -8.00 11.37 -2.38
CA ARG A 407 -8.01 9.98 -2.85
C ARG A 407 -6.72 9.26 -2.47
N LEU A 408 -6.86 8.03 -1.96
CA LEU A 408 -5.80 7.08 -1.69
C LEU A 408 -5.87 5.95 -2.72
N VAL A 409 -4.76 5.66 -3.39
CA VAL A 409 -4.63 4.53 -4.30
C VAL A 409 -3.67 3.52 -3.67
N LEU A 410 -4.20 2.37 -3.27
CA LEU A 410 -3.40 1.25 -2.78
C LEU A 410 -2.60 0.68 -3.95
N PHE A 411 -1.30 0.66 -3.81
CA PHE A 411 -0.34 0.34 -4.87
C PHE A 411 0.71 -0.65 -4.36
N HIS A 412 1.58 -1.14 -5.23
CA HIS A 412 2.69 -2.03 -4.91
C HIS A 412 2.23 -3.33 -4.26
N HIS A 413 1.25 -4.00 -4.93
CA HIS A 413 0.63 -5.22 -4.38
C HIS A 413 1.62 -6.37 -4.26
N GLU A 414 1.62 -7.01 -3.10
CA GLU A 414 2.50 -8.16 -2.84
C GLU A 414 2.29 -9.28 -3.88
N PRO A 415 3.37 -9.88 -4.44
CA PRO A 415 3.28 -10.92 -5.46
C PRO A 415 2.44 -12.14 -5.07
N VAL A 416 2.41 -12.51 -3.79
CA VAL A 416 1.62 -13.66 -3.31
C VAL A 416 0.13 -13.35 -3.15
N ASN A 417 -0.27 -12.08 -3.18
CA ASN A 417 -1.68 -11.70 -3.07
C ASN A 417 -2.40 -11.92 -4.40
N ASP A 418 -3.40 -12.79 -4.38
CA ASP A 418 -4.36 -12.90 -5.48
C ASP A 418 -5.33 -11.70 -5.53
N ASP A 419 -6.16 -11.62 -6.59
CA ASP A 419 -7.11 -10.53 -6.75
C ASP A 419 -8.11 -10.43 -5.60
N ALA A 420 -8.49 -11.56 -5.00
CA ALA A 420 -9.38 -11.58 -3.84
C ALA A 420 -8.71 -11.04 -2.57
N ALA A 421 -7.43 -11.32 -2.37
CA ALA A 421 -6.65 -10.77 -1.24
C ALA A 421 -6.50 -9.24 -1.35
N ILE A 422 -6.20 -8.72 -2.55
CA ILE A 422 -6.11 -7.27 -2.79
C ILE A 422 -7.48 -6.61 -2.61
N THR A 423 -8.55 -7.23 -3.11
CA THR A 423 -9.92 -6.75 -2.90
C THR A 423 -10.28 -6.68 -1.41
N ARG A 424 -9.86 -7.65 -0.60
CA ARG A 424 -10.05 -7.62 0.87
C ARG A 424 -9.30 -6.45 1.51
N LEU A 425 -8.02 -6.23 1.16
CA LEU A 425 -7.24 -5.08 1.67
C LEU A 425 -7.92 -3.74 1.34
N LEU A 426 -8.49 -3.61 0.15
CA LEU A 426 -9.27 -2.45 -0.25
C LEU A 426 -10.52 -2.26 0.62
N GLN A 427 -11.28 -3.34 0.85
CA GLN A 427 -12.49 -3.29 1.68
C GLN A 427 -12.16 -2.95 3.14
N GLU A 428 -11.09 -3.53 3.68
CA GLU A 428 -10.57 -3.22 5.02
C GLU A 428 -10.18 -1.74 5.14
N ALA A 429 -9.45 -1.19 4.15
CA ALA A 429 -9.09 0.21 4.11
C ALA A 429 -10.31 1.15 4.06
N ARG A 430 -11.28 0.84 3.20
CA ARG A 430 -12.55 1.60 3.10
C ARG A 430 -13.36 1.55 4.39
N ARG A 431 -13.39 0.39 5.03
CA ARG A 431 -14.10 0.24 6.29
C ARG A 431 -13.41 1.00 7.42
N LEU A 432 -12.09 0.94 7.50
CA LEU A 432 -11.32 1.72 8.46
C LEU A 432 -11.57 3.22 8.26
N GLU A 433 -11.54 3.69 7.03
CA GLU A 433 -11.82 5.09 6.69
C GLU A 433 -13.19 5.53 7.22
N GLN A 434 -14.23 4.75 6.99
CA GLN A 434 -15.58 5.05 7.49
C GLN A 434 -15.64 5.13 9.03
N LEU A 435 -14.88 4.27 9.72
CA LEU A 435 -14.86 4.21 11.18
C LEU A 435 -14.06 5.35 11.81
N THR A 436 -13.02 5.83 11.12
CA THR A 436 -12.05 6.80 11.67
C THR A 436 -12.19 8.20 11.09
N ARG A 437 -13.11 8.38 10.13
CA ARG A 437 -13.34 9.66 9.46
C ARG A 437 -13.69 10.77 10.44
N ALA A 438 -12.85 11.79 10.49
CA ALA A 438 -13.10 13.01 11.27
C ALA A 438 -13.36 14.25 10.39
N GLY A 439 -13.15 14.15 9.07
CA GLY A 439 -13.25 15.24 8.10
C GLY A 439 -13.98 14.86 6.82
N ALA A 440 -13.52 15.38 5.69
CA ALA A 440 -14.03 15.02 4.37
C ALA A 440 -13.76 13.52 4.08
N PRO A 441 -14.63 12.85 3.32
CA PRO A 441 -14.43 11.46 2.92
C PRO A 441 -13.14 11.30 2.11
N LEU A 442 -12.37 10.27 2.41
CA LEU A 442 -11.22 9.82 1.61
C LEU A 442 -11.70 8.73 0.65
N ASP A 443 -11.64 9.00 -0.66
CA ASP A 443 -11.90 7.97 -1.66
C ASP A 443 -10.74 6.98 -1.72
N ILE A 444 -11.02 5.66 -1.70
CA ILE A 444 -9.97 4.64 -1.68
C ILE A 444 -10.18 3.66 -2.83
N VAL A 445 -9.13 3.46 -3.62
CA VAL A 445 -9.09 2.56 -4.77
C VAL A 445 -7.89 1.62 -4.64
N ALA A 446 -7.99 0.40 -5.12
CA ALA A 446 -6.81 -0.44 -5.35
C ALA A 446 -6.40 -0.29 -6.82
N ALA A 447 -5.11 -0.08 -7.06
CA ALA A 447 -4.57 0.04 -8.40
C ALA A 447 -4.67 -1.29 -9.16
N TYR A 448 -4.79 -1.21 -10.48
CA TYR A 448 -4.67 -2.35 -11.39
C TYR A 448 -4.04 -1.89 -12.72
N ASP A 449 -3.42 -2.82 -13.44
CA ASP A 449 -2.81 -2.52 -14.74
C ASP A 449 -3.89 -2.02 -15.72
N GLY A 450 -3.72 -0.83 -16.26
CA GLY A 450 -4.68 -0.16 -17.15
C GLY A 450 -5.66 0.79 -16.47
N LEU A 451 -5.67 0.92 -15.14
CA LEU A 451 -6.48 1.91 -14.42
C LEU A 451 -6.10 3.33 -14.82
N GLU A 452 -7.12 4.18 -15.02
CA GLU A 452 -6.95 5.63 -15.18
C GLU A 452 -7.78 6.37 -14.12
N LEU A 453 -7.16 7.35 -13.48
CA LEU A 453 -7.82 8.19 -12.47
C LEU A 453 -7.52 9.67 -12.73
N ASP A 454 -8.54 10.49 -12.63
CA ASP A 454 -8.39 11.96 -12.63
C ASP A 454 -8.07 12.43 -11.19
N ALA A 455 -7.10 13.34 -11.07
CA ALA A 455 -6.76 13.99 -9.82
C ALA A 455 -7.64 15.24 -9.55
#